data_3a70ba21489118917cd9729dcc6093fc
#
_entry.id   3a70ba21489118917cd9729dcc6093fc
#
_cell.length_a   1.000
_cell.length_b   1.000
_cell.length_c   1.000
_cell.angle_alpha   90.00
_cell.angle_beta   90.00
_cell.angle_gamma   90.00
#
_symmetry.space_group_name_H-M   'P 1'
#
loop_
_entity.id
_entity.type
_entity.pdbx_description
1 polymer ?
#
loop_
_entity_poly.entity_id
_entity_poly.type
_entity_poly.pdbx_seq_one_letter_code
_entity_poly.pdbx_strand_id
1 'polypeptide(L)'
;MSKKTDVTKIIRILREVEVLQSQGQTVAESCRKLGVGEHTYYRWKKEYGRLEVDQARRLKELERENGRLKKLVADLSLDNSILREASFGKLLSPAKRKAMVLRVCDQLGVSERRACRVLGQARSTQRRRAQVQDDEPALTRRILQLATCYGRYGYRRITAMLRRDGWRVNHKRVERIWRQEGLKVPSKQPKRGRIWLNDGSCVRLRPQWTDHVWSYDFVHDRTSDGRGLRMMTVLDEYSRECLAIRVGRSLSSEDVLAVLDDLFVRRGIPEHIRSDNGSEFTAAIVRSWLATLQIRPLYIEPGSPWENGYIESFNGKLRDELLSRELFDSLSEAQVLVERWRQEYNTIRPHSALGYQPPAPESFAWPGDAVVLGP
;
A
#
# COMPACT_ATOMS: atom_id res chain seq x y z
N MET A 1 62.76 8.12 13.81
CA MET A 1 62.12 9.20 13.02
C MET A 1 62.64 10.53 13.49
N SER A 2 63.41 11.25 12.63
CA SER A 2 63.97 12.56 12.96
C SER A 2 62.85 13.57 13.17
N LYS A 3 62.75 14.20 14.36
CA LYS A 3 61.81 15.32 14.60
C LYS A 3 62.12 16.43 13.61
N LYS A 4 61.18 16.67 12.65
CA LYS A 4 61.28 17.85 11.76
C LYS A 4 61.33 19.11 12.65
N THR A 5 62.47 19.79 12.64
CA THR A 5 62.66 21.05 13.37
C THR A 5 61.71 22.10 12.80
N ASP A 6 60.99 22.83 13.65
CA ASP A 6 60.03 23.85 13.22
C ASP A 6 60.75 24.98 12.49
N VAL A 7 60.22 25.38 11.32
CA VAL A 7 60.79 26.44 10.46
C VAL A 7 61.02 27.73 11.21
N THR A 8 60.07 28.08 12.11
CA THR A 8 60.23 29.28 12.98
C THR A 8 61.44 29.14 13.88
N LYS A 9 61.73 27.95 14.42
CA LYS A 9 62.92 27.70 15.24
C LYS A 9 64.20 27.74 14.39
N ILE A 10 64.13 27.24 13.14
CA ILE A 10 65.27 27.30 12.20
C ILE A 10 65.63 28.75 11.90
N ILE A 11 64.67 29.61 11.56
CA ILE A 11 64.90 31.02 11.24
C ILE A 11 65.47 31.77 12.47
N ARG A 12 64.95 31.47 13.66
CA ARG A 12 65.45 32.04 14.89
C ARG A 12 66.95 31.68 15.12
N ILE A 13 67.29 30.42 14.93
CA ILE A 13 68.68 29.96 15.02
C ILE A 13 69.54 30.60 13.97
N LEU A 14 69.09 30.74 12.72
CA LEU A 14 69.86 31.43 11.67
C LEU A 14 70.14 32.87 12.04
N ARG A 15 69.19 33.61 12.58
CA ARG A 15 69.35 34.98 13.04
C ARG A 15 70.28 35.13 14.25
N GLU A 16 70.14 34.17 15.21
CA GLU A 16 71.07 34.19 16.37
C GLU A 16 72.49 33.87 15.93
N VAL A 17 72.76 33.02 14.94
CA VAL A 17 74.11 32.88 14.37
C VAL A 17 74.57 34.13 13.70
N GLU A 18 73.76 34.85 12.94
CA GLU A 18 74.14 36.14 12.30
C GLU A 18 74.48 37.19 13.33
N VAL A 19 73.75 37.29 14.44
CA VAL A 19 74.06 38.18 15.55
C VAL A 19 75.42 37.83 16.22
N LEU A 20 75.63 36.52 16.48
CA LEU A 20 76.94 36.08 17.06
C LEU A 20 78.10 36.28 16.11
N GLN A 21 77.90 36.16 14.79
CA GLN A 21 78.91 36.54 13.79
C GLN A 21 79.23 38.04 13.78
N SER A 22 78.25 38.95 13.95
CA SER A 22 78.49 40.38 14.08
C SER A 22 79.26 40.76 15.33
N GLN A 23 79.22 39.89 16.33
CA GLN A 23 79.98 39.97 17.58
C GLN A 23 81.40 39.40 17.49
N GLY A 24 81.84 38.97 16.29
CA GLY A 24 83.20 38.47 16.07
C GLY A 24 83.38 36.96 16.24
N GLN A 25 82.31 36.17 16.52
CA GLN A 25 82.41 34.74 16.65
C GLN A 25 82.43 34.03 15.28
N THR A 26 83.14 32.91 15.15
CA THR A 26 83.12 32.10 13.93
C THR A 26 81.85 31.34 13.77
N VAL A 27 81.47 30.93 12.55
CA VAL A 27 80.27 30.11 12.27
C VAL A 27 80.28 28.82 13.04
N ALA A 28 81.45 28.18 13.14
CA ALA A 28 81.67 26.94 13.83
C ALA A 28 81.38 27.07 15.36
N GLU A 29 81.84 28.10 15.99
CA GLU A 29 81.61 28.38 17.41
C GLU A 29 80.17 28.69 17.71
N SER A 30 79.54 29.53 16.89
CA SER A 30 78.11 29.91 16.97
C SER A 30 77.20 28.69 16.82
N CYS A 31 77.47 27.83 15.87
CA CYS A 31 76.74 26.59 15.65
C CYS A 31 76.85 25.61 16.83
N ARG A 32 78.06 25.51 17.42
CA ARG A 32 78.27 24.65 18.61
C ARG A 32 77.47 25.15 19.79
N LYS A 33 77.47 26.48 19.98
CA LYS A 33 76.75 27.12 21.09
C LYS A 33 75.23 26.91 20.99
N LEU A 34 74.67 26.84 19.78
CA LEU A 34 73.27 26.65 19.51
C LEU A 34 72.88 25.19 19.28
N GLY A 35 73.82 24.26 19.39
CA GLY A 35 73.59 22.82 19.28
C GLY A 35 73.20 22.39 17.87
N VAL A 36 73.72 23.03 16.83
CA VAL A 36 73.42 22.75 15.42
C VAL A 36 74.74 22.44 14.68
N GLY A 37 74.71 21.39 13.87
CA GLY A 37 75.87 21.07 13.01
C GLY A 37 76.04 22.08 11.89
N GLU A 38 77.30 22.45 11.58
CA GLU A 38 77.62 23.39 10.50
C GLU A 38 76.96 23.04 9.15
N HIS A 39 76.99 21.79 8.79
CA HIS A 39 76.36 21.31 7.55
C HIS A 39 74.83 21.56 7.55
N THR A 40 74.19 21.43 8.73
CA THR A 40 72.74 21.70 8.90
C THR A 40 72.46 23.19 8.83
N TYR A 41 73.33 24.02 9.39
CA TYR A 41 73.21 25.48 9.32
C TYR A 41 73.31 25.96 7.87
N TYR A 42 74.30 25.55 7.04
CA TYR A 42 74.41 26.00 5.67
C TYR A 42 73.25 25.50 4.80
N ARG A 43 72.76 24.30 5.05
CA ARG A 43 71.53 23.81 4.40
C ARG A 43 70.35 24.70 4.76
N TRP A 44 70.15 25.00 6.05
CA TRP A 44 69.06 25.88 6.48
C TRP A 44 69.23 27.30 5.95
N LYS A 45 70.41 27.83 5.92
CA LYS A 45 70.74 29.14 5.35
C LYS A 45 70.41 29.24 3.87
N LYS A 46 70.64 28.18 3.11
CA LYS A 46 70.26 28.09 1.71
C LYS A 46 68.77 28.03 1.49
N GLU A 47 68.08 27.32 2.37
CA GLU A 47 66.66 27.01 2.24
C GLU A 47 65.77 28.11 2.87
N TYR A 48 66.16 28.67 4.00
CA TYR A 48 65.35 29.59 4.79
C TYR A 48 66.02 30.95 5.10
N GLY A 49 67.26 31.17 4.70
CA GLY A 49 68.04 32.35 5.11
C GLY A 49 67.52 33.72 4.60
N ARG A 50 66.58 33.72 3.69
CA ARG A 50 65.92 34.92 3.15
C ARG A 50 64.52 35.15 3.67
N LEU A 51 64.01 34.25 4.54
CA LEU A 51 62.65 34.31 5.04
C LEU A 51 62.58 35.08 6.36
N GLU A 52 61.69 36.03 6.42
CA GLU A 52 61.34 36.69 7.67
C GLU A 52 60.45 35.79 8.54
N VAL A 53 60.45 36.00 9.85
CA VAL A 53 59.67 35.18 10.81
C VAL A 53 58.17 35.15 10.45
N ASP A 54 57.65 36.28 9.98
CA ASP A 54 56.24 36.40 9.58
C ASP A 54 55.95 35.65 8.28
N GLN A 55 56.92 35.60 7.35
CA GLN A 55 56.80 34.78 6.13
C GLN A 55 56.83 33.29 6.44
N ALA A 56 57.62 32.87 7.40
CA ALA A 56 57.66 31.48 7.86
C ALA A 56 56.36 31.04 8.56
N ARG A 57 55.76 31.94 9.33
CA ARG A 57 54.44 31.72 9.93
C ARG A 57 53.38 31.55 8.83
N ARG A 58 53.40 32.45 7.87
CA ARG A 58 52.47 32.43 6.73
C ARG A 58 52.61 31.16 5.89
N LEU A 59 53.84 30.74 5.62
CA LEU A 59 54.12 29.49 4.92
C LEU A 59 53.49 28.28 5.67
N LYS A 60 53.67 28.22 6.99
CA LYS A 60 53.11 27.13 7.83
C LYS A 60 51.57 27.15 7.87
N GLU A 61 50.97 28.33 7.85
CA GLU A 61 49.50 28.47 7.74
C GLU A 61 49.01 27.98 6.39
N LEU A 62 49.67 28.39 5.28
CA LEU A 62 49.31 27.96 3.93
C LEU A 62 49.49 26.43 3.74
N GLU A 63 50.54 25.85 4.32
CA GLU A 63 50.73 24.38 4.29
C GLU A 63 49.60 23.66 5.04
N ARG A 64 49.16 24.18 6.18
CA ARG A 64 48.02 23.62 6.93
C ARG A 64 46.74 23.76 6.15
N GLU A 65 46.50 24.93 5.57
CA GLU A 65 45.33 25.20 4.75
C GLU A 65 45.31 24.27 3.50
N ASN A 66 46.45 24.16 2.82
CA ASN A 66 46.58 23.27 1.65
C ASN A 66 46.31 21.79 2.05
N GLY A 67 46.84 21.36 3.19
CA GLY A 67 46.55 20.05 3.72
C GLY A 67 45.05 19.80 4.01
N ARG A 68 44.38 20.83 4.59
CA ARG A 68 42.95 20.82 4.82
C ARG A 68 42.14 20.80 3.52
N LEU A 69 42.51 21.66 2.55
CA LEU A 69 41.84 21.72 1.25
C LEU A 69 42.00 20.42 0.46
N LYS A 70 43.20 19.84 0.42
CA LYS A 70 43.44 18.55 -0.24
C LYS A 70 42.54 17.46 0.35
N LYS A 71 42.39 17.41 1.68
CA LYS A 71 41.53 16.46 2.36
C LYS A 71 40.04 16.69 2.02
N LEU A 72 39.60 17.96 2.00
CA LEU A 72 38.23 18.32 1.64
C LEU A 72 37.92 17.94 0.19
N VAL A 73 38.84 18.21 -0.74
CA VAL A 73 38.66 17.83 -2.16
C VAL A 73 38.57 16.32 -2.33
N ALA A 74 39.41 15.56 -1.65
CA ALA A 74 39.35 14.09 -1.68
C ALA A 74 38.02 13.57 -1.13
N ASP A 75 37.53 14.14 -0.03
CA ASP A 75 36.25 13.77 0.57
C ASP A 75 35.07 14.10 -0.36
N LEU A 76 35.05 15.31 -0.95
CA LEU A 76 34.01 15.72 -1.89
C LEU A 76 34.03 14.91 -3.18
N SER A 77 35.23 14.59 -3.71
CA SER A 77 35.38 13.76 -4.90
C SER A 77 34.79 12.35 -4.68
N LEU A 78 35.07 11.77 -3.51
CA LEU A 78 34.53 10.47 -3.16
C LEU A 78 33.01 10.50 -2.95
N ASP A 79 32.48 11.52 -2.28
CA ASP A 79 31.03 11.70 -2.11
C ASP A 79 30.32 11.91 -3.46
N ASN A 80 30.96 12.64 -4.39
CA ASN A 80 30.45 12.81 -5.76
C ASN A 80 30.45 11.48 -6.53
N SER A 81 31.50 10.66 -6.39
CA SER A 81 31.54 9.32 -6.99
C SER A 81 30.41 8.41 -6.48
N ILE A 82 30.12 8.45 -5.17
CA ILE A 82 29.00 7.74 -4.57
C ILE A 82 27.66 8.20 -5.17
N LEU A 83 27.46 9.50 -5.33
CA LEU A 83 26.24 10.07 -5.88
C LEU A 83 26.08 9.78 -7.36
N ARG A 84 27.15 9.79 -8.14
CA ARG A 84 27.13 9.41 -9.56
C ARG A 84 26.74 7.95 -9.73
N GLU A 85 27.32 7.03 -8.97
CA GLU A 85 26.94 5.62 -8.99
C GLU A 85 25.47 5.42 -8.61
N ALA A 86 24.98 6.21 -7.67
CA ALA A 86 23.59 6.18 -7.25
C ALA A 86 22.61 6.80 -8.28
N SER A 87 23.06 7.68 -9.16
CA SER A 87 22.22 8.39 -10.14
C SER A 87 21.64 7.49 -11.23
N PHE A 88 22.26 6.32 -11.48
CA PHE A 88 21.77 5.31 -12.43
C PHE A 88 20.44 4.64 -12.01
N GLY A 89 19.88 4.96 -10.83
CA GLY A 89 18.63 4.40 -10.36
C GLY A 89 17.74 5.36 -9.56
N LYS A 90 16.41 5.26 -9.72
CA LYS A 90 15.47 6.00 -8.88
C LYS A 90 15.49 5.44 -7.45
N LEU A 91 16.21 6.10 -6.53
CA LEU A 91 16.35 5.70 -5.11
C LEU A 91 15.16 6.14 -4.24
N LEU A 92 13.93 5.87 -4.69
CA LEU A 92 12.72 6.33 -4.01
C LEU A 92 12.35 5.53 -2.75
N SER A 93 12.82 4.28 -2.62
CA SER A 93 12.45 3.43 -1.50
C SER A 93 13.66 3.05 -0.62
N PRO A 94 13.46 2.84 0.70
CA PRO A 94 14.52 2.37 1.60
C PRO A 94 15.16 1.04 1.15
N ALA A 95 14.39 0.15 0.54
CA ALA A 95 14.89 -1.12 0.02
C ALA A 95 15.89 -0.93 -1.13
N LYS A 96 15.58 -0.02 -2.08
CA LYS A 96 16.48 0.32 -3.18
C LYS A 96 17.74 1.02 -2.67
N ARG A 97 17.60 1.95 -1.69
CA ARG A 97 18.76 2.59 -1.04
C ARG A 97 19.63 1.55 -0.34
N LYS A 98 19.03 0.55 0.33
CA LYS A 98 19.76 -0.52 1.01
C LYS A 98 20.63 -1.32 0.04
N ALA A 99 20.10 -1.70 -1.11
CA ALA A 99 20.85 -2.38 -2.16
C ALA A 99 21.96 -1.50 -2.72
N MET A 100 21.70 -0.20 -2.93
CA MET A 100 22.68 0.75 -3.44
C MET A 100 23.82 1.00 -2.45
N VAL A 101 23.53 1.09 -1.14
CA VAL A 101 24.58 1.21 -0.10
C VAL A 101 25.54 0.02 -0.19
N LEU A 102 25.03 -1.21 -0.30
CA LEU A 102 25.85 -2.41 -0.44
C LEU A 102 26.72 -2.35 -1.70
N ARG A 103 26.14 -2.02 -2.84
CA ARG A 103 26.84 -1.89 -4.11
C ARG A 103 27.95 -0.85 -4.06
N VAL A 104 27.68 0.34 -3.52
CA VAL A 104 28.66 1.42 -3.37
C VAL A 104 29.80 1.02 -2.44
N CYS A 105 29.50 0.32 -1.33
CA CYS A 105 30.54 -0.19 -0.43
C CYS A 105 31.47 -1.18 -1.15
N ASP A 106 30.91 -2.09 -1.95
CA ASP A 106 31.65 -3.10 -2.70
C ASP A 106 32.51 -2.47 -3.82
N GLN A 107 31.93 -1.60 -4.63
CA GLN A 107 32.59 -1.02 -5.79
C GLN A 107 33.63 0.06 -5.45
N LEU A 108 33.34 0.91 -4.49
CA LEU A 108 34.21 2.06 -4.14
C LEU A 108 35.03 1.82 -2.85
N GLY A 109 34.90 0.67 -2.20
CA GLY A 109 35.63 0.35 -0.97
C GLY A 109 35.33 1.29 0.20
N VAL A 110 34.19 2.00 0.19
CA VAL A 110 33.82 2.97 1.20
C VAL A 110 33.11 2.33 2.39
N SER A 111 33.22 2.94 3.57
CA SER A 111 32.54 2.44 4.76
C SER A 111 31.01 2.56 4.63
N GLU A 112 30.26 1.58 5.18
CA GLU A 112 28.79 1.64 5.30
C GLU A 112 28.29 2.96 5.90
N ARG A 113 29.05 3.50 6.90
CA ARG A 113 28.71 4.76 7.56
C ARG A 113 28.72 5.94 6.58
N ARG A 114 29.72 6.00 5.70
CA ARG A 114 29.87 7.05 4.70
C ARG A 114 28.80 6.91 3.61
N ALA A 115 28.65 5.71 3.04
CA ALA A 115 27.65 5.43 2.02
C ALA A 115 26.23 5.73 2.51
N CYS A 116 25.87 5.31 3.73
CA CYS A 116 24.58 5.63 4.34
C CYS A 116 24.35 7.14 4.51
N ARG A 117 25.37 7.89 4.94
CA ARG A 117 25.28 9.34 5.11
C ARG A 117 25.04 10.05 3.78
N VAL A 118 25.82 9.72 2.76
CA VAL A 118 25.74 10.35 1.44
C VAL A 118 24.41 10.02 0.74
N LEU A 119 23.94 8.78 0.84
CA LEU A 119 22.70 8.31 0.22
C LEU A 119 21.42 8.60 1.06
N GLY A 120 21.57 9.26 2.22
CA GLY A 120 20.44 9.60 3.09
C GLY A 120 19.70 8.38 3.64
N GLN A 121 20.43 7.27 3.93
CA GLN A 121 19.89 6.05 4.51
C GLN A 121 20.24 5.95 5.98
N ALA A 122 19.25 5.81 6.87
CA ALA A 122 19.54 5.57 8.28
C ALA A 122 20.23 4.20 8.45
N ARG A 123 21.34 4.13 9.21
CA ARG A 123 22.09 2.88 9.45
C ARG A 123 21.24 1.81 10.14
N SER A 124 20.32 2.20 11.03
CA SER A 124 19.35 1.29 11.62
C SER A 124 18.49 0.59 10.56
N THR A 125 18.02 1.35 9.57
CA THR A 125 17.27 0.81 8.43
C THR A 125 18.15 -0.07 7.54
N GLN A 126 19.42 0.31 7.33
CA GLN A 126 20.38 -0.49 6.56
C GLN A 126 20.60 -1.86 7.18
N ARG A 127 20.77 -1.93 8.49
CA ARG A 127 21.06 -3.14 9.25
C ARG A 127 19.83 -3.95 9.65
N ARG A 128 18.63 -3.37 9.51
CA ARG A 128 17.39 -4.04 9.86
C ARG A 128 17.24 -5.32 9.02
N ARG A 129 17.20 -6.45 9.67
CA ARG A 129 16.78 -7.74 9.08
C ARG A 129 15.29 -7.90 9.30
N ALA A 130 14.56 -8.33 8.25
CA ALA A 130 13.17 -8.71 8.42
C ALA A 130 13.12 -9.94 9.33
N GLN A 131 12.42 -9.82 10.46
CA GLN A 131 12.08 -10.99 11.26
C GLN A 131 10.90 -11.70 10.59
N VAL A 132 11.12 -12.88 10.08
CA VAL A 132 10.07 -13.78 9.62
C VAL A 132 9.55 -14.50 10.85
N GLN A 133 8.24 -14.46 11.09
CA GLN A 133 7.63 -15.16 12.21
C GLN A 133 7.50 -16.65 11.85
N ASP A 134 7.62 -17.53 12.83
CA ASP A 134 7.61 -18.99 12.63
C ASP A 134 6.30 -19.52 12.03
N ASP A 135 5.19 -18.77 12.22
CA ASP A 135 3.87 -19.07 11.68
C ASP A 135 3.69 -18.66 10.20
N GLU A 136 4.68 -17.99 9.59
CA GLU A 136 4.54 -17.42 8.22
C GLU A 136 4.29 -18.50 7.16
N PRO A 137 4.90 -19.68 7.14
CA PRO A 137 4.61 -20.71 6.16
C PRO A 137 3.18 -21.24 6.26
N ALA A 138 2.64 -21.39 7.47
CA ALA A 138 1.27 -21.80 7.71
C ALA A 138 0.28 -20.71 7.27
N LEU A 139 0.56 -19.46 7.61
CA LEU A 139 -0.22 -18.29 7.18
C LEU A 139 -0.24 -18.15 5.66
N THR A 140 0.91 -18.33 4.99
CA THR A 140 1.00 -18.25 3.52
C THR A 140 0.15 -19.32 2.86
N ARG A 141 0.21 -20.57 3.32
CA ARG A 141 -0.64 -21.65 2.83
C ARG A 141 -2.14 -21.30 2.97
N ARG A 142 -2.54 -20.76 4.13
CA ARG A 142 -3.94 -20.39 4.36
C ARG A 142 -4.37 -19.23 3.46
N ILE A 143 -3.51 -18.22 3.24
CA ILE A 143 -3.76 -17.12 2.29
C ILE A 143 -3.99 -17.68 0.87
N LEU A 144 -3.13 -18.59 0.42
CA LEU A 144 -3.25 -19.20 -0.91
C LEU A 144 -4.56 -20.00 -1.05
N GLN A 145 -4.92 -20.81 -0.05
CA GLN A 145 -6.20 -21.53 -0.03
C GLN A 145 -7.39 -20.59 -0.18
N LEU A 146 -7.44 -19.53 0.66
CA LEU A 146 -8.53 -18.55 0.60
C LEU A 146 -8.54 -17.78 -0.72
N ALA A 147 -7.37 -17.44 -1.29
CA ALA A 147 -7.29 -16.75 -2.57
C ALA A 147 -7.74 -17.64 -3.74
N THR A 148 -7.53 -18.95 -3.66
CA THR A 148 -8.01 -19.92 -4.65
C THR A 148 -9.53 -20.05 -4.59
N CYS A 149 -10.11 -20.22 -3.40
CA CYS A 149 -11.56 -20.30 -3.22
C CYS A 149 -12.27 -19.00 -3.62
N TYR A 150 -11.71 -17.85 -3.20
CA TYR A 150 -12.31 -16.54 -3.36
C TYR A 150 -11.47 -15.63 -4.27
N GLY A 151 -11.28 -15.98 -5.51
CA GLY A 151 -10.38 -15.31 -6.47
C GLY A 151 -10.68 -13.82 -6.73
N ARG A 152 -11.85 -13.31 -6.31
CA ARG A 152 -12.22 -11.88 -6.42
C ARG A 152 -12.02 -11.11 -5.11
N TYR A 153 -11.50 -11.75 -4.06
CA TYR A 153 -11.22 -11.09 -2.79
C TYR A 153 -9.76 -10.61 -2.74
N GLY A 154 -9.58 -9.33 -2.50
CA GLY A 154 -8.25 -8.76 -2.26
C GLY A 154 -7.78 -9.01 -0.82
N TYR A 155 -6.50 -8.74 -0.57
CA TYR A 155 -5.83 -8.97 0.70
C TYR A 155 -6.58 -8.47 1.94
N ARG A 156 -7.39 -7.39 1.83
CA ARG A 156 -8.18 -6.86 2.97
C ARG A 156 -9.31 -7.79 3.38
N ARG A 157 -10.05 -8.34 2.40
CA ARG A 157 -11.10 -9.34 2.66
C ARG A 157 -10.50 -10.65 3.16
N ILE A 158 -9.41 -11.10 2.54
CA ILE A 158 -8.66 -12.28 3.00
C ILE A 158 -8.17 -12.07 4.44
N THR A 159 -7.71 -10.87 4.81
CA THR A 159 -7.35 -10.57 6.20
C THR A 159 -8.54 -10.70 7.16
N ALA A 160 -9.72 -10.27 6.75
CA ALA A 160 -10.92 -10.40 7.58
C ALA A 160 -11.30 -11.88 7.77
N MET A 161 -11.23 -12.69 6.72
CA MET A 161 -11.47 -14.13 6.81
C MET A 161 -10.45 -14.83 7.71
N LEU A 162 -9.16 -14.52 7.56
CA LEU A 162 -8.10 -15.04 8.45
C LEU A 162 -8.37 -14.71 9.92
N ARG A 163 -8.84 -13.49 10.21
CA ARG A 163 -9.17 -13.09 11.59
C ARG A 163 -10.36 -13.88 12.16
N ARG A 164 -11.34 -14.18 11.32
CA ARG A 164 -12.47 -15.08 11.69
C ARG A 164 -11.97 -16.50 11.95
N ASP A 165 -10.99 -16.96 11.18
CA ASP A 165 -10.32 -18.26 11.40
C ASP A 165 -9.41 -18.26 12.66
N GLY A 166 -9.37 -17.17 13.43
CA GLY A 166 -8.59 -17.06 14.67
C GLY A 166 -7.17 -16.51 14.50
N TRP A 167 -6.73 -16.15 13.29
CA TRP A 167 -5.40 -15.59 13.07
C TRP A 167 -5.28 -14.16 13.60
N ARG A 168 -4.32 -13.92 14.50
CA ARG A 168 -3.95 -12.57 14.96
C ARG A 168 -3.00 -11.91 13.98
N VAL A 169 -3.52 -11.41 12.87
CA VAL A 169 -2.72 -10.89 11.76
C VAL A 169 -3.08 -9.44 11.39
N ASN A 170 -2.02 -8.65 11.06
CA ASN A 170 -2.20 -7.31 10.52
C ASN A 170 -2.35 -7.39 8.99
N HIS A 171 -3.25 -6.57 8.43
CA HIS A 171 -3.46 -6.49 6.99
C HIS A 171 -2.18 -6.17 6.19
N LYS A 172 -1.22 -5.39 6.77
CA LYS A 172 0.07 -5.10 6.13
C LYS A 172 0.95 -6.35 5.97
N ARG A 173 0.87 -7.30 6.93
CA ARG A 173 1.57 -8.59 6.82
C ARG A 173 0.97 -9.44 5.71
N VAL A 174 -0.36 -9.53 5.66
CA VAL A 174 -1.08 -10.26 4.60
C VAL A 174 -0.79 -9.61 3.24
N GLU A 175 -0.81 -8.28 3.13
CA GLU A 175 -0.48 -7.56 1.89
C GLU A 175 0.95 -7.85 1.41
N ARG A 176 1.93 -7.93 2.32
CA ARG A 176 3.30 -8.28 1.97
C ARG A 176 3.39 -9.68 1.39
N ILE A 177 2.79 -10.67 2.06
CA ILE A 177 2.74 -12.07 1.57
C ILE A 177 2.01 -12.12 0.23
N TRP A 178 0.84 -11.48 0.12
CA TRP A 178 0.05 -11.37 -1.11
C TRP A 178 0.87 -10.92 -2.31
N ARG A 179 1.72 -9.90 -2.13
CA ARG A 179 2.62 -9.41 -3.17
C ARG A 179 3.78 -10.35 -3.46
N GLN A 180 4.32 -11.02 -2.44
CA GLN A 180 5.40 -11.99 -2.60
C GLN A 180 4.96 -13.20 -3.41
N GLU A 181 3.75 -13.69 -3.15
CA GLU A 181 3.13 -14.81 -3.89
C GLU A 181 2.57 -14.39 -5.27
N GLY A 182 2.74 -13.14 -5.69
CA GLY A 182 2.28 -12.65 -6.98
C GLY A 182 0.76 -12.61 -7.15
N LEU A 183 0.00 -12.69 -6.06
CA LEU A 183 -1.46 -12.69 -6.08
C LEU A 183 -1.98 -11.33 -6.56
N LYS A 184 -2.94 -11.37 -7.48
CA LYS A 184 -3.59 -10.17 -8.05
C LYS A 184 -5.08 -10.40 -8.17
N VAL A 185 -5.87 -9.42 -7.80
CA VAL A 185 -7.30 -9.39 -8.14
C VAL A 185 -7.43 -8.64 -9.47
N PRO A 186 -8.24 -9.13 -10.43
CA PRO A 186 -8.51 -8.40 -11.65
C PRO A 186 -8.95 -6.97 -11.34
N SER A 187 -8.34 -5.99 -12.00
CA SER A 187 -8.72 -4.59 -11.83
C SER A 187 -10.13 -4.36 -12.38
N LYS A 188 -10.95 -3.63 -11.64
CA LYS A 188 -12.22 -3.14 -12.19
C LYS A 188 -11.89 -2.20 -13.36
N GLN A 189 -12.68 -2.30 -14.44
CA GLN A 189 -12.59 -1.30 -15.50
C GLN A 189 -12.81 0.10 -14.89
N PRO A 190 -11.98 1.10 -15.26
CA PRO A 190 -12.19 2.45 -14.78
C PRO A 190 -13.60 2.89 -15.20
N LYS A 191 -14.39 3.36 -14.25
CA LYS A 191 -15.68 3.97 -14.56
C LYS A 191 -15.37 5.15 -15.47
N ARG A 192 -16.00 5.21 -16.64
CA ARG A 192 -15.99 6.44 -17.47
C ARG A 192 -16.47 7.57 -16.57
N GLY A 193 -15.70 8.66 -16.50
CA GLY A 193 -15.96 9.77 -15.60
C GLY A 193 -17.40 10.21 -15.69
N ARG A 194 -18.18 10.01 -14.63
CA ARG A 194 -19.49 10.63 -14.48
C ARG A 194 -19.26 12.00 -13.87
N ILE A 195 -19.79 13.03 -14.51
CA ILE A 195 -19.88 14.35 -13.92
C ILE A 195 -20.92 14.24 -12.80
N TRP A 196 -20.45 14.14 -11.55
CA TRP A 196 -21.30 14.19 -10.38
C TRP A 196 -21.39 15.66 -9.96
N LEU A 197 -22.56 16.24 -10.09
CA LEU A 197 -22.89 17.44 -9.35
C LEU A 197 -23.15 17.01 -7.90
N ASN A 198 -22.20 17.26 -7.03
CA ASN A 198 -22.30 16.95 -5.60
C ASN A 198 -22.91 18.15 -4.85
N ASP A 199 -24.03 18.65 -5.41
CA ASP A 199 -24.72 19.86 -4.98
C ASP A 199 -25.76 19.63 -3.86
N GLY A 200 -25.84 18.39 -3.34
CA GLY A 200 -26.83 18.05 -2.31
C GLY A 200 -28.26 17.89 -2.81
N SER A 201 -28.51 17.99 -4.12
CA SER A 201 -29.85 17.90 -4.73
C SER A 201 -30.48 16.50 -4.65
N CYS A 202 -29.69 15.46 -4.32
CA CYS A 202 -30.20 14.11 -4.18
C CYS A 202 -30.71 13.86 -2.75
N VAL A 203 -31.99 14.13 -2.51
CA VAL A 203 -32.68 13.77 -1.26
C VAL A 203 -33.11 12.31 -1.33
N ARG A 204 -32.21 11.41 -0.97
CA ARG A 204 -32.51 9.99 -0.89
C ARG A 204 -32.87 9.59 0.51
N LEU A 205 -33.99 8.86 0.67
CA LEU A 205 -34.29 8.19 1.97
C LEU A 205 -33.17 7.19 2.27
N ARG A 206 -32.44 7.40 3.38
CA ARG A 206 -31.40 6.47 3.86
C ARG A 206 -32.02 5.50 4.86
N PRO A 207 -31.74 4.21 4.76
CA PRO A 207 -32.22 3.24 5.74
C PRO A 207 -31.61 3.56 7.10
N GLN A 208 -32.44 3.46 8.17
CA GLN A 208 -32.06 3.78 9.53
C GLN A 208 -31.93 2.53 10.42
N TRP A 209 -32.69 1.46 10.11
CA TRP A 209 -32.68 0.17 10.80
C TRP A 209 -32.90 -0.97 9.80
N THR A 210 -32.73 -2.19 10.26
CA THR A 210 -33.01 -3.42 9.49
C THR A 210 -34.47 -3.45 9.07
N ASP A 211 -34.72 -3.85 7.81
CA ASP A 211 -36.06 -3.95 7.22
C ASP A 211 -36.81 -2.59 7.10
N HIS A 212 -36.08 -1.46 7.18
CA HIS A 212 -36.65 -0.14 6.91
C HIS A 212 -36.92 0.07 5.40
N VAL A 213 -35.92 -0.23 4.59
CA VAL A 213 -36.03 -0.07 3.10
C VAL A 213 -35.49 -1.33 2.44
N TRP A 214 -36.35 -2.04 1.72
CA TRP A 214 -35.91 -3.08 0.82
C TRP A 214 -35.78 -2.55 -0.59
N SER A 215 -34.75 -2.94 -1.30
CA SER A 215 -34.58 -2.65 -2.71
C SER A 215 -34.58 -3.94 -3.52
N TYR A 216 -35.20 -3.93 -4.70
CA TYR A 216 -35.18 -5.04 -5.61
C TYR A 216 -34.92 -4.58 -7.05
N ASP A 217 -34.36 -5.51 -7.85
CA ASP A 217 -33.96 -5.23 -9.24
C ASP A 217 -33.82 -6.56 -10.01
N PHE A 218 -33.79 -6.47 -11.34
CA PHE A 218 -33.57 -7.60 -12.22
C PHE A 218 -32.15 -7.66 -12.77
N VAL A 219 -31.59 -8.85 -12.75
CA VAL A 219 -30.30 -9.17 -13.39
C VAL A 219 -30.56 -10.20 -14.50
N HIS A 220 -29.95 -9.99 -15.65
CA HIS A 220 -30.07 -10.88 -16.79
C HIS A 220 -28.74 -11.61 -17.03
N ASP A 221 -28.86 -12.90 -17.43
CA ASP A 221 -27.76 -13.74 -17.85
C ASP A 221 -28.28 -14.79 -18.88
N ARG A 222 -27.45 -15.77 -19.22
CA ARG A 222 -27.80 -16.84 -20.19
C ARG A 222 -27.20 -18.17 -19.74
N THR A 223 -27.90 -19.25 -20.10
CA THR A 223 -27.32 -20.59 -20.05
C THR A 223 -26.39 -20.85 -21.24
N SER A 224 -25.57 -21.89 -21.17
CA SER A 224 -24.61 -22.31 -22.23
C SER A 224 -25.26 -22.50 -23.60
N ASP A 225 -26.54 -22.90 -23.63
CA ASP A 225 -27.38 -23.06 -24.83
C ASP A 225 -27.94 -21.73 -25.38
N GLY A 226 -27.56 -20.59 -24.77
CA GLY A 226 -27.96 -19.23 -25.16
C GLY A 226 -29.33 -18.78 -24.66
N ARG A 227 -30.10 -19.63 -23.97
CA ARG A 227 -31.40 -19.24 -23.41
C ARG A 227 -31.25 -18.25 -22.27
N GLY A 228 -32.11 -17.23 -22.26
CA GLY A 228 -32.12 -16.21 -21.23
C GLY A 228 -32.38 -16.76 -19.83
N LEU A 229 -31.68 -16.16 -18.85
CA LEU A 229 -31.96 -16.27 -17.42
C LEU A 229 -32.33 -14.89 -16.90
N ARG A 230 -33.37 -14.79 -16.11
CA ARG A 230 -33.77 -13.59 -15.41
C ARG A 230 -33.74 -13.86 -13.91
N MET A 231 -33.12 -12.97 -13.16
CA MET A 231 -32.93 -13.08 -11.72
C MET A 231 -33.51 -11.85 -11.03
N MET A 232 -34.49 -12.02 -10.15
CA MET A 232 -34.96 -10.99 -9.26
C MET A 232 -34.14 -11.00 -7.99
N THR A 233 -33.50 -9.91 -7.64
CA THR A 233 -32.70 -9.75 -6.42
C THR A 233 -33.42 -8.86 -5.44
N VAL A 234 -33.47 -9.20 -4.16
CA VAL A 234 -34.06 -8.40 -3.08
C VAL A 234 -33.00 -8.20 -2.01
N LEU A 235 -32.78 -6.94 -1.60
CA LEU A 235 -31.77 -6.54 -0.65
C LEU A 235 -32.35 -5.66 0.46
N ASP A 236 -32.04 -5.91 1.72
CA ASP A 236 -32.22 -4.93 2.78
C ASP A 236 -31.10 -3.87 2.69
N GLU A 237 -31.48 -2.62 2.49
CA GLU A 237 -30.52 -1.53 2.30
C GLU A 237 -29.71 -1.19 3.58
N TYR A 238 -30.21 -1.52 4.78
CA TYR A 238 -29.50 -1.24 6.03
C TYR A 238 -28.45 -2.31 6.33
N SER A 239 -28.88 -3.54 6.51
CA SER A 239 -27.99 -4.66 6.83
C SER A 239 -27.11 -5.11 5.66
N ARG A 240 -27.45 -4.77 4.43
CA ARG A 240 -26.86 -5.28 3.18
C ARG A 240 -27.11 -6.75 2.92
N GLU A 241 -28.03 -7.35 3.64
CA GLU A 241 -28.43 -8.73 3.48
C GLU A 241 -29.18 -8.93 2.16
N CYS A 242 -28.82 -9.96 1.43
CA CYS A 242 -29.57 -10.41 0.28
C CYS A 242 -30.71 -11.32 0.74
N LEU A 243 -31.93 -10.81 0.71
CA LEU A 243 -33.11 -11.50 1.23
C LEU A 243 -33.54 -12.65 0.31
N ALA A 244 -33.52 -12.39 -1.02
CA ALA A 244 -33.87 -13.41 -2.00
C ALA A 244 -33.14 -13.16 -3.34
N ILE A 245 -32.87 -14.25 -4.09
CA ILE A 245 -32.56 -14.22 -5.51
C ILE A 245 -33.43 -15.28 -6.19
N ARG A 246 -34.48 -14.86 -6.87
CA ARG A 246 -35.34 -15.78 -7.66
C ARG A 246 -34.80 -15.87 -9.08
N VAL A 247 -34.50 -17.08 -9.54
CA VAL A 247 -33.99 -17.34 -10.89
C VAL A 247 -35.08 -18.05 -11.72
N GLY A 248 -35.38 -17.49 -12.91
CA GLY A 248 -36.35 -18.04 -13.85
C GLY A 248 -35.95 -17.81 -15.30
N ARG A 249 -36.68 -18.39 -16.25
CA ARG A 249 -36.53 -18.09 -17.67
C ARG A 249 -37.22 -16.73 -18.01
N SER A 250 -38.36 -16.51 -17.40
CA SER A 250 -39.10 -15.26 -17.37
C SER A 250 -39.59 -15.05 -15.93
N LEU A 251 -39.75 -13.79 -15.53
CA LEU A 251 -40.32 -13.44 -14.24
C LEU A 251 -41.37 -12.35 -14.49
N SER A 252 -42.62 -12.65 -14.17
CA SER A 252 -43.76 -11.75 -14.30
C SER A 252 -43.97 -10.92 -13.02
N SER A 253 -44.96 -10.02 -13.06
CA SER A 253 -45.39 -9.31 -11.84
C SER A 253 -45.96 -10.24 -10.76
N GLU A 254 -46.58 -11.36 -11.17
CA GLU A 254 -47.06 -12.38 -10.23
C GLU A 254 -45.91 -13.07 -9.50
N ASP A 255 -44.81 -13.36 -10.22
CA ASP A 255 -43.60 -13.92 -9.62
C ASP A 255 -42.97 -12.94 -8.62
N VAL A 256 -43.01 -11.64 -8.91
CA VAL A 256 -42.56 -10.59 -7.98
C VAL A 256 -43.40 -10.63 -6.70
N LEU A 257 -44.71 -10.65 -6.84
CA LEU A 257 -45.63 -10.76 -5.69
C LEU A 257 -45.37 -12.00 -4.86
N ALA A 258 -45.22 -13.16 -5.49
CA ALA A 258 -44.96 -14.42 -4.79
C ALA A 258 -43.66 -14.39 -3.99
N VAL A 259 -42.59 -13.77 -4.52
CA VAL A 259 -41.32 -13.61 -3.81
C VAL A 259 -41.46 -12.65 -2.61
N LEU A 260 -42.15 -11.51 -2.80
CA LEU A 260 -42.34 -10.54 -1.75
C LEU A 260 -43.27 -11.09 -0.64
N ASP A 261 -44.33 -11.78 -1.00
CA ASP A 261 -45.26 -12.44 -0.07
C ASP A 261 -44.52 -13.45 0.83
N ASP A 262 -43.74 -14.34 0.22
CA ASP A 262 -42.93 -15.29 0.97
C ASP A 262 -41.94 -14.60 1.94
N LEU A 263 -41.32 -13.53 1.50
CA LEU A 263 -40.44 -12.74 2.36
C LEU A 263 -41.18 -12.02 3.50
N PHE A 264 -42.38 -11.49 3.23
CA PHE A 264 -43.21 -10.84 4.28
C PHE A 264 -43.66 -11.80 5.34
N VAL A 265 -44.02 -13.03 4.96
CA VAL A 265 -44.37 -14.09 5.90
C VAL A 265 -43.19 -14.50 6.76
N ARG A 266 -42.00 -14.59 6.19
CA ARG A 266 -40.81 -15.07 6.90
C ARG A 266 -40.16 -14.00 7.77
N ARG A 267 -40.19 -12.73 7.37
CA ARG A 267 -39.36 -11.68 7.96
C ARG A 267 -40.18 -10.48 8.47
N GLY A 268 -41.38 -10.34 8.00
CA GLY A 268 -42.20 -9.17 8.25
C GLY A 268 -42.19 -8.20 7.08
N ILE A 269 -43.06 -7.22 7.20
CA ILE A 269 -43.31 -6.22 6.15
C ILE A 269 -42.37 -5.03 6.32
N PRO A 270 -41.58 -4.61 5.30
CA PRO A 270 -40.73 -3.43 5.38
C PRO A 270 -41.57 -2.15 5.30
N GLU A 271 -41.06 -1.06 5.85
CA GLU A 271 -41.76 0.23 5.74
C GLU A 271 -41.77 0.79 4.31
N HIS A 272 -40.69 0.55 3.58
CA HIS A 272 -40.51 1.04 2.23
C HIS A 272 -39.96 -0.01 1.29
N ILE A 273 -40.40 0.03 0.05
CA ILE A 273 -39.81 -0.79 -1.04
C ILE A 273 -39.36 0.13 -2.15
N ARG A 274 -38.08 -0.02 -2.56
CA ARG A 274 -37.47 0.71 -3.66
C ARG A 274 -37.27 -0.16 -4.88
N SER A 275 -37.69 0.33 -6.04
CA SER A 275 -37.46 -0.33 -7.32
C SER A 275 -37.16 0.70 -8.42
N ASP A 276 -36.68 0.26 -9.55
CA ASP A 276 -36.69 1.03 -10.77
C ASP A 276 -38.12 1.15 -11.32
N ASN A 277 -38.26 1.88 -12.44
CA ASN A 277 -39.54 2.07 -13.10
C ASN A 277 -39.84 1.00 -14.15
N GLY A 278 -39.32 -0.22 -13.98
CA GLY A 278 -39.62 -1.34 -14.87
C GLY A 278 -41.11 -1.65 -14.94
N SER A 279 -41.57 -2.13 -16.10
CA SER A 279 -42.98 -2.46 -16.34
C SER A 279 -43.56 -3.45 -15.31
N GLU A 280 -42.76 -4.39 -14.87
CA GLU A 280 -43.13 -5.42 -13.88
C GLU A 280 -43.34 -4.83 -12.47
N PHE A 281 -42.69 -3.71 -12.17
CA PHE A 281 -42.75 -3.05 -10.86
C PHE A 281 -43.82 -1.95 -10.80
N THR A 282 -44.09 -1.35 -11.96
CA THR A 282 -45.14 -0.34 -12.10
C THR A 282 -46.49 -0.95 -12.42
N ALA A 283 -46.58 -2.29 -12.57
CA ALA A 283 -47.81 -3.00 -12.80
C ALA A 283 -48.89 -2.65 -11.76
N ALA A 284 -50.08 -2.38 -12.18
CA ALA A 284 -51.18 -1.95 -11.32
C ALA A 284 -51.43 -2.96 -10.18
N ILE A 285 -51.23 -4.27 -10.46
CA ILE A 285 -51.41 -5.35 -9.47
C ILE A 285 -50.40 -5.24 -8.32
N VAL A 286 -49.12 -4.93 -8.62
CA VAL A 286 -48.07 -4.77 -7.58
C VAL A 286 -48.34 -3.53 -6.74
N ARG A 287 -48.71 -2.41 -7.39
CA ARG A 287 -49.02 -1.15 -6.68
C ARG A 287 -50.23 -1.28 -5.77
N SER A 288 -51.29 -1.87 -6.25
CA SER A 288 -52.51 -2.10 -5.45
C SER A 288 -52.28 -3.00 -4.27
N TRP A 289 -51.49 -4.08 -4.46
CA TRP A 289 -51.13 -4.99 -3.39
C TRP A 289 -50.25 -4.30 -2.30
N LEU A 290 -49.22 -3.56 -2.70
CA LEU A 290 -48.40 -2.79 -1.76
C LEU A 290 -49.21 -1.74 -0.99
N ALA A 291 -50.15 -1.09 -1.66
CA ALA A 291 -51.06 -0.12 -1.02
C ALA A 291 -51.97 -0.79 0.05
N THR A 292 -52.48 -1.98 -0.23
CA THR A 292 -53.29 -2.76 0.72
C THR A 292 -52.50 -3.09 2.00
N LEU A 293 -51.19 -3.32 1.88
CA LEU A 293 -50.29 -3.60 2.98
C LEU A 293 -49.70 -2.33 3.61
N GLN A 294 -50.12 -1.15 3.19
CA GLN A 294 -49.64 0.17 3.65
C GLN A 294 -48.12 0.38 3.43
N ILE A 295 -47.51 -0.35 2.52
CA ILE A 295 -46.10 -0.21 2.16
C ILE A 295 -45.93 1.02 1.24
N ARG A 296 -44.95 1.84 1.53
CA ARG A 296 -44.65 3.03 0.72
C ARG A 296 -43.66 2.71 -0.39
N PRO A 297 -44.10 2.65 -1.66
CA PRO A 297 -43.18 2.46 -2.78
C PRO A 297 -42.32 3.70 -2.99
N LEU A 298 -41.02 3.49 -3.14
CA LEU A 298 -40.01 4.53 -3.46
C LEU A 298 -39.56 4.29 -4.90
N TYR A 299 -40.23 4.95 -5.86
CA TYR A 299 -39.83 4.89 -7.26
C TYR A 299 -38.65 5.83 -7.51
N ILE A 300 -37.73 5.38 -8.34
CA ILE A 300 -36.56 6.16 -8.74
C ILE A 300 -37.02 7.23 -9.74
N GLU A 301 -36.60 8.49 -9.54
CA GLU A 301 -36.86 9.52 -10.54
C GLU A 301 -36.18 9.17 -11.88
N PRO A 302 -36.87 9.42 -13.01
CA PRO A 302 -36.28 9.20 -14.33
C PRO A 302 -34.95 9.98 -14.44
N GLY A 303 -33.85 9.28 -14.77
CA GLY A 303 -32.54 9.90 -14.87
C GLY A 303 -31.72 9.89 -13.57
N SER A 304 -32.24 9.35 -12.46
CA SER A 304 -31.58 9.28 -11.13
C SER A 304 -31.15 7.87 -10.72
N PRO A 305 -30.30 7.17 -11.49
CA PRO A 305 -29.91 5.79 -11.19
C PRO A 305 -29.17 5.65 -9.84
N TRP A 306 -28.58 6.74 -9.31
CA TRP A 306 -27.92 6.73 -8.00
C TRP A 306 -28.86 6.47 -6.82
N GLU A 307 -30.16 6.65 -6.99
CA GLU A 307 -31.14 6.34 -5.95
C GLU A 307 -31.21 4.84 -5.67
N ASN A 308 -30.95 3.98 -6.67
CA ASN A 308 -30.87 2.52 -6.52
C ASN A 308 -29.46 1.96 -6.28
N GLY A 309 -28.51 2.81 -5.89
CA GLY A 309 -27.09 2.45 -5.79
C GLY A 309 -26.75 1.29 -4.85
N TYR A 310 -27.62 0.88 -3.92
CA TYR A 310 -27.40 -0.29 -3.06
C TYR A 310 -27.59 -1.58 -3.82
N ILE A 311 -28.73 -1.74 -4.50
CA ILE A 311 -29.00 -2.93 -5.29
C ILE A 311 -28.12 -3.00 -6.53
N GLU A 312 -27.84 -1.86 -7.21
CA GLU A 312 -26.86 -1.83 -8.30
C GLU A 312 -25.47 -2.31 -7.86
N SER A 313 -25.03 -1.84 -6.68
CA SER A 313 -23.74 -2.28 -6.11
C SER A 313 -23.76 -3.77 -5.76
N PHE A 314 -24.90 -4.31 -5.29
CA PHE A 314 -25.10 -5.72 -5.03
C PHE A 314 -25.04 -6.51 -6.35
N ASN A 315 -25.86 -6.15 -7.34
CA ASN A 315 -25.90 -6.80 -8.63
C ASN A 315 -24.53 -6.78 -9.34
N GLY A 316 -23.78 -5.69 -9.18
CA GLY A 316 -22.41 -5.63 -9.66
C GLY A 316 -21.47 -6.63 -8.98
N LYS A 317 -21.72 -7.01 -7.72
CA LYS A 317 -20.96 -8.08 -7.04
C LYS A 317 -21.40 -9.47 -7.48
N LEU A 318 -22.71 -9.69 -7.63
CA LEU A 318 -23.25 -10.93 -8.18
C LEU A 318 -22.64 -11.22 -9.57
N ARG A 319 -22.62 -10.21 -10.45
CA ARG A 319 -21.97 -10.34 -11.77
C ARG A 319 -20.47 -10.64 -11.67
N ASP A 320 -19.75 -9.90 -10.84
CA ASP A 320 -18.29 -10.00 -10.74
C ASP A 320 -17.83 -11.30 -10.05
N GLU A 321 -18.55 -11.74 -9.03
CA GLU A 321 -18.12 -12.84 -8.16
C GLU A 321 -18.71 -14.20 -8.58
N LEU A 322 -19.85 -14.22 -9.28
CA LEU A 322 -20.50 -15.45 -9.76
C LEU A 322 -20.71 -15.43 -11.28
N LEU A 323 -21.60 -14.59 -11.82
CA LEU A 323 -22.09 -14.70 -13.20
C LEU A 323 -20.99 -14.56 -14.27
N SER A 324 -19.92 -13.83 -14.01
CA SER A 324 -18.78 -13.70 -14.93
C SER A 324 -17.77 -14.85 -14.81
N ARG A 325 -18.00 -15.81 -13.93
CA ARG A 325 -17.08 -16.91 -13.65
C ARG A 325 -17.68 -18.29 -13.94
N GLU A 326 -18.98 -18.38 -13.81
CA GLU A 326 -19.71 -19.60 -14.01
C GLU A 326 -20.48 -19.57 -15.35
N LEU A 327 -20.55 -20.71 -15.99
CA LEU A 327 -21.38 -20.96 -17.18
C LEU A 327 -22.42 -21.96 -16.78
N PHE A 328 -23.68 -21.57 -16.78
CA PHE A 328 -24.78 -22.43 -16.35
C PHE A 328 -25.29 -23.33 -17.53
N ASP A 329 -25.33 -24.61 -17.34
CA ASP A 329 -25.83 -25.53 -18.35
C ASP A 329 -27.36 -25.67 -18.29
N SER A 330 -27.96 -25.45 -17.12
CA SER A 330 -29.42 -25.57 -16.94
C SER A 330 -29.95 -24.46 -16.00
N LEU A 331 -31.30 -24.30 -16.03
CA LEU A 331 -31.97 -23.40 -15.07
C LEU A 331 -31.83 -23.92 -13.64
N SER A 332 -31.93 -25.21 -13.41
CA SER A 332 -31.80 -25.79 -12.07
C SER A 332 -30.41 -25.62 -11.50
N GLU A 333 -29.38 -25.78 -12.30
CA GLU A 333 -28.01 -25.50 -11.91
C GLU A 333 -27.83 -24.04 -11.52
N ALA A 334 -28.31 -23.10 -12.35
CA ALA A 334 -28.28 -21.67 -12.04
C ALA A 334 -28.98 -21.36 -10.71
N GLN A 335 -30.14 -21.97 -10.45
CA GLN A 335 -30.87 -21.80 -9.19
C GLN A 335 -30.04 -22.26 -7.98
N VAL A 336 -29.41 -23.42 -8.05
CA VAL A 336 -28.59 -23.98 -6.98
C VAL A 336 -27.32 -23.11 -6.72
N LEU A 337 -26.59 -22.76 -7.79
CA LEU A 337 -25.35 -22.02 -7.66
C LEU A 337 -25.59 -20.58 -7.20
N VAL A 338 -26.64 -19.92 -7.68
CA VAL A 338 -27.02 -18.58 -7.26
C VAL A 338 -27.46 -18.56 -5.80
N GLU A 339 -28.26 -19.54 -5.35
CA GLU A 339 -28.67 -19.64 -3.94
C GLU A 339 -27.48 -19.92 -3.02
N ARG A 340 -26.57 -20.82 -3.40
CA ARG A 340 -25.34 -21.06 -2.67
C ARG A 340 -24.51 -19.77 -2.55
N TRP A 341 -24.37 -19.01 -3.64
CA TRP A 341 -23.67 -17.73 -3.60
C TRP A 341 -24.37 -16.71 -2.70
N ARG A 342 -25.72 -16.65 -2.68
CA ARG A 342 -26.50 -15.80 -1.79
C ARG A 342 -26.20 -16.12 -0.32
N GLN A 343 -26.16 -17.40 0.04
CA GLN A 343 -25.80 -17.84 1.39
C GLN A 343 -24.37 -17.44 1.74
N GLU A 344 -23.39 -17.70 0.85
CA GLU A 344 -22.00 -17.27 1.05
C GLU A 344 -21.87 -15.74 1.17
N TYR A 345 -22.63 -15.00 0.37
CA TYR A 345 -22.67 -13.53 0.43
C TYR A 345 -23.15 -13.04 1.79
N ASN A 346 -24.17 -13.64 2.36
CA ASN A 346 -24.76 -13.24 3.64
C ASN A 346 -23.94 -13.70 4.84
N THR A 347 -23.36 -14.91 4.82
CA THR A 347 -22.75 -15.54 5.99
C THR A 347 -21.22 -15.48 6.02
N ILE A 348 -20.57 -15.44 4.86
CA ILE A 348 -19.12 -15.58 4.75
C ILE A 348 -18.45 -14.31 4.25
N ARG A 349 -19.06 -13.64 3.26
CA ARG A 349 -18.45 -12.55 2.52
C ARG A 349 -18.16 -11.30 3.39
N PRO A 350 -16.87 -10.86 3.51
CA PRO A 350 -16.56 -9.64 4.27
C PRO A 350 -17.02 -8.37 3.54
N HIS A 351 -17.80 -7.53 4.22
CA HIS A 351 -18.30 -6.26 3.72
C HIS A 351 -17.56 -5.07 4.34
N SER A 352 -16.92 -4.23 3.52
CA SER A 352 -16.18 -3.07 4.01
C SER A 352 -17.08 -2.05 4.73
N ALA A 353 -18.33 -1.91 4.29
CA ALA A 353 -19.31 -1.02 4.94
C ALA A 353 -19.76 -1.51 6.31
N LEU A 354 -19.60 -2.80 6.60
CA LEU A 354 -19.97 -3.45 7.86
C LEU A 354 -18.73 -3.82 8.69
N GLY A 355 -17.64 -3.06 8.59
CA GLY A 355 -16.41 -3.36 9.31
C GLY A 355 -15.77 -4.70 8.93
N TYR A 356 -16.00 -5.18 7.71
CA TYR A 356 -15.62 -6.51 7.21
C TYR A 356 -16.33 -7.68 7.87
N GLN A 357 -17.46 -7.47 8.52
CA GLN A 357 -18.39 -8.54 8.89
C GLN A 357 -19.28 -8.90 7.71
N PRO A 358 -19.80 -10.13 7.64
CA PRO A 358 -20.85 -10.50 6.69
C PRO A 358 -22.18 -9.84 7.07
N PRO A 359 -23.14 -9.69 6.13
CA PRO A 359 -24.43 -9.06 6.37
C PRO A 359 -25.29 -9.77 7.41
N ALA A 360 -25.35 -11.09 7.36
CA ALA A 360 -26.14 -11.94 8.27
C ALA A 360 -25.27 -13.11 8.74
N PRO A 361 -24.37 -12.92 9.72
CA PRO A 361 -23.47 -13.96 10.20
C PRO A 361 -24.19 -15.16 10.82
N GLU A 362 -25.42 -14.96 11.28
CA GLU A 362 -26.31 -15.96 11.87
C GLU A 362 -27.58 -16.10 11.02
N SER A 363 -27.43 -16.38 9.71
CA SER A 363 -28.59 -16.57 8.88
C SER A 363 -29.34 -17.83 9.33
N PHE A 364 -30.63 -17.65 9.65
CA PHE A 364 -31.57 -18.75 9.84
C PHE A 364 -31.57 -19.64 8.58
N ALA A 365 -30.99 -20.84 8.68
CA ALA A 365 -31.27 -21.89 7.76
C ALA A 365 -32.68 -22.40 8.08
N TRP A 366 -33.63 -22.10 7.23
CA TRP A 366 -34.96 -22.75 7.33
C TRP A 366 -34.83 -24.25 7.16
N PRO A 367 -35.62 -25.07 7.89
CA PRO A 367 -35.56 -26.52 7.78
C PRO A 367 -35.83 -27.10 6.38
N GLY A 368 -36.32 -26.29 5.43
CA GLY A 368 -36.52 -26.65 4.03
C GLY A 368 -35.39 -26.29 3.08
N ASP A 369 -34.42 -25.48 3.49
CA ASP A 369 -33.30 -25.00 2.68
C ASP A 369 -32.00 -25.82 2.86
N ALA A 370 -32.10 -26.97 3.54
CA ALA A 370 -31.01 -27.92 3.67
C ALA A 370 -30.72 -28.58 2.32
N VAL A 371 -30.13 -27.85 1.41
CA VAL A 371 -29.33 -28.43 0.35
C VAL A 371 -28.16 -29.12 1.04
N VAL A 372 -28.25 -30.45 1.11
CA VAL A 372 -27.21 -31.34 1.61
C VAL A 372 -25.88 -30.93 0.95
N LEU A 373 -25.04 -30.22 1.69
CA LEU A 373 -23.65 -30.04 1.34
C LEU A 373 -22.97 -31.38 1.64
N GLY A 374 -22.98 -32.29 0.68
CA GLY A 374 -22.10 -33.44 0.69
C GLY A 374 -20.63 -33.02 0.62
N PRO A 375 -19.74 -33.89 1.13
CA PRO A 375 -18.31 -33.58 1.32
C PRO A 375 -17.56 -33.24 0.05
#